data_e7c1aff54f386621ab674928f1603fec
#
_entry.id   e7c1aff54f386621ab674928f1603fec
#
_cell.length_a   1.000
_cell.length_b   1.000
_cell.length_c   1.000
_cell.angle_alpha   90.00
_cell.angle_beta   90.00
_cell.angle_gamma   90.00
#
_symmetry.space_group_name_H-M   'P 1'
#
loop_
_entity.id
_entity.type
_entity.pdbx_description
1 polymer ?
#
loop_
_entity_poly.entity_id
_entity_poly.type
_entity_poly.pdbx_seq_one_letter_code
_entity_poly.pdbx_strand_id
1 'polypeptide(L)'
;VLQCAVRDGEKFVGFVGFDDCVILRMWTKNQIDALIFISELLSTFLLKKRAQDRVISAARDLRMILDSQNSWIYVLDPHSYELKYINAKIQQIAPEAKLGMKCYRAFYNRDIPCEMCPMNGIKEDKNKTIEIYNPASNIWSMADASRIRWGNQDACLIACHNITDLKTDKN
;
A
#
# COMPACT_ATOMS: atom_id res chain seq x y z
N VAL A 1 -13.60 45.12 -3.68
CA VAL A 1 -13.29 43.66 -3.58
C VAL A 1 -14.07 42.93 -4.67
N LEU A 2 -13.41 42.03 -5.39
CA LEU A 2 -14.02 41.06 -6.30
C LEU A 2 -13.65 39.68 -5.82
N GLN A 3 -14.60 38.81 -5.50
CA GLN A 3 -14.38 37.48 -4.94
C GLN A 3 -15.07 36.39 -5.76
N CYS A 4 -14.42 35.26 -5.89
CA CYS A 4 -14.96 34.08 -6.56
C CYS A 4 -14.82 32.85 -5.61
N ALA A 5 -15.88 32.04 -5.54
CA ALA A 5 -15.90 30.87 -4.67
C ALA A 5 -14.99 29.75 -5.21
N VAL A 6 -14.19 29.16 -4.33
CA VAL A 6 -13.46 27.92 -4.58
C VAL A 6 -14.31 26.78 -4.03
N ARG A 7 -14.58 25.76 -4.85
CA ARG A 7 -15.50 24.68 -4.52
C ARG A 7 -14.86 23.30 -4.69
N ASP A 8 -15.33 22.36 -3.89
CA ASP A 8 -15.09 20.94 -4.02
C ASP A 8 -16.43 20.27 -4.40
N GLY A 9 -16.71 20.14 -5.70
CA GLY A 9 -18.03 19.82 -6.18
C GLY A 9 -19.03 20.91 -5.77
N GLU A 10 -20.07 20.54 -5.05
CA GLU A 10 -21.06 21.48 -4.51
C GLU A 10 -20.63 22.15 -3.19
N LYS A 11 -19.59 21.61 -2.54
CA LYS A 11 -19.14 22.09 -1.23
C LYS A 11 -18.29 23.35 -1.36
N PHE A 12 -18.67 24.39 -0.66
CA PHE A 12 -17.84 25.60 -0.50
C PHE A 12 -16.60 25.28 0.32
N VAL A 13 -15.41 25.66 -0.18
CA VAL A 13 -14.12 25.43 0.47
C VAL A 13 -13.49 26.74 0.92
N GLY A 14 -13.74 27.82 0.17
CA GLY A 14 -13.18 29.14 0.41
C GLY A 14 -13.46 30.05 -0.76
N PHE A 15 -12.73 31.14 -0.82
CA PHE A 15 -12.81 32.09 -1.93
C PHE A 15 -11.42 32.59 -2.32
N VAL A 16 -11.28 33.05 -3.54
CA VAL A 16 -10.15 33.82 -4.07
C VAL A 16 -10.67 35.16 -4.53
N GLY A 17 -9.89 36.21 -4.35
CA GLY A 17 -10.37 37.55 -4.75
C GLY A 17 -9.25 38.52 -5.02
N PHE A 18 -9.66 39.61 -5.71
CA PHE A 18 -8.87 40.83 -5.86
C PHE A 18 -9.42 41.91 -4.94
N ASP A 19 -8.53 42.63 -4.29
CA ASP A 19 -8.86 43.79 -3.50
C ASP A 19 -8.09 45.01 -4.01
N ASP A 20 -8.77 46.14 -4.06
CA ASP A 20 -8.14 47.43 -4.33
C ASP A 20 -8.40 48.34 -3.14
N CYS A 21 -7.34 48.55 -2.37
CA CYS A 21 -7.41 49.29 -1.13
C CYS A 21 -7.21 50.82 -1.32
N VAL A 22 -6.95 51.25 -2.57
CA VAL A 22 -6.58 52.66 -2.83
C VAL A 22 -7.72 53.43 -3.50
N ILE A 23 -8.41 52.80 -4.45
CA ILE A 23 -9.49 53.46 -5.20
C ILE A 23 -10.74 52.60 -5.29
N LEU A 24 -11.89 53.25 -5.26
CA LEU A 24 -13.15 52.61 -5.61
C LEU A 24 -13.27 52.53 -7.14
N ARG A 25 -13.23 51.31 -7.68
CA ARG A 25 -13.33 51.08 -9.11
C ARG A 25 -14.31 49.96 -9.46
N MET A 26 -14.82 50.03 -10.66
CA MET A 26 -15.57 48.94 -11.28
C MET A 26 -14.60 47.95 -11.93
N TRP A 27 -14.85 46.67 -11.72
CA TRP A 27 -14.06 45.60 -12.31
C TRP A 27 -14.48 45.40 -13.78
N THR A 28 -13.50 45.27 -14.67
CA THR A 28 -13.76 45.00 -16.07
C THR A 28 -14.15 43.56 -16.27
N LYS A 29 -14.85 43.26 -17.36
CA LYS A 29 -15.22 41.88 -17.71
C LYS A 29 -14.00 40.97 -17.77
N ASN A 30 -12.89 41.39 -18.36
CA ASN A 30 -11.65 40.61 -18.44
C ASN A 30 -11.06 40.28 -17.05
N GLN A 31 -11.18 41.18 -16.10
CA GLN A 31 -10.72 40.94 -14.72
C GLN A 31 -11.62 39.95 -14.01
N ILE A 32 -12.93 40.01 -14.25
CA ILE A 32 -13.89 39.03 -13.70
C ILE A 32 -13.63 37.67 -14.30
N ASP A 33 -13.51 37.56 -15.62
CA ASP A 33 -13.24 36.30 -16.31
C ASP A 33 -11.90 35.68 -15.88
N ALA A 34 -10.86 36.52 -15.71
CA ALA A 34 -9.56 36.06 -15.18
C ALA A 34 -9.67 35.51 -13.75
N LEU A 35 -10.46 36.14 -12.88
CA LEU A 35 -10.65 35.63 -11.51
C LEU A 35 -11.44 34.33 -11.49
N ILE A 36 -12.46 34.20 -12.31
CA ILE A 36 -13.23 32.96 -12.47
C ILE A 36 -12.27 31.82 -12.89
N PHE A 37 -11.46 32.06 -13.92
CA PHE A 37 -10.49 31.10 -14.42
C PHE A 37 -9.50 30.68 -13.34
N ILE A 38 -8.95 31.63 -12.57
CA ILE A 38 -8.05 31.35 -11.43
C ILE A 38 -8.77 30.52 -10.36
N SER A 39 -10.02 30.85 -10.05
CA SER A 39 -10.84 30.12 -9.09
C SER A 39 -11.05 28.67 -9.51
N GLU A 40 -11.33 28.39 -10.77
CA GLU A 40 -11.49 27.05 -11.33
C GLU A 40 -10.20 26.26 -11.32
N LEU A 41 -9.07 26.89 -11.68
CA LEU A 41 -7.75 26.26 -11.60
C LEU A 41 -7.40 25.89 -10.16
N LEU A 42 -7.61 26.80 -9.20
CA LEU A 42 -7.37 26.54 -7.80
C LEU A 42 -8.27 25.44 -7.25
N SER A 43 -9.54 25.44 -7.62
CA SER A 43 -10.49 24.38 -7.24
C SER A 43 -10.00 23.02 -7.71
N THR A 44 -9.64 22.90 -9.00
CA THR A 44 -9.13 21.67 -9.59
C THR A 44 -7.83 21.21 -8.93
N PHE A 45 -6.91 22.14 -8.69
CA PHE A 45 -5.63 21.84 -8.02
C PHE A 45 -5.84 21.34 -6.58
N LEU A 46 -6.67 22.01 -5.80
CA LEU A 46 -6.96 21.64 -4.41
C LEU A 46 -7.64 20.28 -4.32
N LEU A 47 -8.59 20.01 -5.23
CA LEU A 47 -9.25 18.70 -5.32
C LEU A 47 -8.26 17.58 -5.59
N LYS A 48 -7.41 17.76 -6.61
CA LYS A 48 -6.38 16.78 -6.97
C LYS A 48 -5.42 16.54 -5.80
N LYS A 49 -4.95 17.59 -5.16
CA LYS A 49 -4.05 17.52 -4.01
C LYS A 49 -4.70 16.76 -2.85
N ARG A 50 -5.93 17.09 -2.48
CA ARG A 50 -6.66 16.39 -1.40
C ARG A 50 -6.89 14.92 -1.71
N ALA A 51 -7.23 14.57 -2.96
CA ALA A 51 -7.38 13.17 -3.36
C ALA A 51 -6.05 12.41 -3.23
N GLN A 52 -4.96 13.03 -3.66
CA GLN A 52 -3.62 12.45 -3.53
C GLN A 52 -3.20 12.26 -2.07
N ASP A 53 -3.42 13.28 -1.22
CA ASP A 53 -3.11 13.20 0.22
C ASP A 53 -3.91 12.09 0.92
N ARG A 54 -5.19 11.90 0.55
CA ARG A 54 -6.01 10.79 1.07
C ARG A 54 -5.45 9.42 0.69
N VAL A 55 -5.03 9.25 -0.56
CA VAL A 55 -4.43 7.97 -1.02
C VAL A 55 -3.13 7.70 -0.28
N ILE A 56 -2.27 8.70 -0.12
CA ILE A 56 -1.01 8.57 0.61
C ILE A 56 -1.27 8.22 2.09
N SER A 57 -2.23 8.89 2.73
CA SER A 57 -2.60 8.60 4.12
C SER A 57 -3.13 7.17 4.27
N ALA A 58 -4.07 6.76 3.42
CA ALA A 58 -4.63 5.41 3.46
C ALA A 58 -3.57 4.32 3.24
N ALA A 59 -2.64 4.55 2.30
CA ALA A 59 -1.53 3.62 2.07
C ALA A 59 -0.60 3.52 3.29
N ARG A 60 -0.33 4.65 3.96
CA ARG A 60 0.45 4.68 5.20
C ARG A 60 -0.24 3.92 6.32
N ASP A 61 -1.54 4.14 6.51
CA ASP A 61 -2.33 3.49 7.56
C ASP A 61 -2.36 1.97 7.35
N LEU A 62 -2.59 1.51 6.12
CA LEU A 62 -2.52 0.08 5.77
C LEU A 62 -1.14 -0.51 6.06
N ARG A 63 -0.07 0.19 5.72
CA ARG A 63 1.28 -0.25 6.01
C ARG A 63 1.52 -0.36 7.52
N MET A 64 1.10 0.62 8.31
CA MET A 64 1.21 0.57 9.77
C MET A 64 0.46 -0.63 10.36
N ILE A 65 -0.74 -0.93 9.85
CA ILE A 65 -1.51 -2.11 10.27
C ILE A 65 -0.72 -3.39 9.97
N LEU A 66 -0.20 -3.55 8.76
CA LEU A 66 0.57 -4.73 8.36
C LEU A 66 1.87 -4.87 9.14
N ASP A 67 2.56 -3.75 9.41
CA ASP A 67 3.81 -3.74 10.19
C ASP A 67 3.58 -3.99 11.69
N SER A 68 2.39 -3.69 12.21
CA SER A 68 2.01 -3.97 13.60
C SER A 68 1.63 -5.42 13.85
N GLN A 69 1.34 -6.21 12.80
CA GLN A 69 0.99 -7.62 12.94
C GLN A 69 2.19 -8.44 13.45
N ASN A 70 1.93 -9.38 14.33
CA ASN A 70 2.97 -10.31 14.83
C ASN A 70 3.20 -11.50 13.87
N SER A 71 3.05 -11.23 12.58
CA SER A 71 3.16 -12.21 11.49
C SER A 71 4.14 -11.71 10.44
N TRP A 72 4.79 -12.61 9.77
CA TRP A 72 5.61 -12.31 8.59
C TRP A 72 4.73 -12.28 7.37
N ILE A 73 4.50 -11.09 6.83
CA ILE A 73 3.58 -10.88 5.71
C ILE A 73 4.37 -10.46 4.48
N TYR A 74 4.17 -11.18 3.39
CA TYR A 74 4.78 -10.85 2.11
C TYR A 74 3.86 -11.16 0.93
N VAL A 75 4.05 -10.43 -0.14
CA VAL A 75 3.37 -10.64 -1.43
C VAL A 75 4.42 -10.99 -2.47
N LEU A 76 4.11 -11.96 -3.30
CA LEU A 76 5.01 -12.38 -4.36
C LEU A 76 4.26 -12.71 -5.66
N ASP A 77 5.00 -12.67 -6.74
CA ASP A 77 4.54 -13.10 -8.05
C ASP A 77 4.52 -14.65 -8.11
N PRO A 78 3.37 -15.28 -8.43
CA PRO A 78 3.24 -16.73 -8.41
C PRO A 78 4.07 -17.47 -9.49
N HIS A 79 4.49 -16.78 -10.54
CA HIS A 79 5.26 -17.37 -11.63
C HIS A 79 6.77 -17.15 -11.46
N SER A 80 7.14 -15.94 -11.10
CA SER A 80 8.55 -15.56 -10.94
C SER A 80 9.08 -15.75 -9.53
N TYR A 81 8.22 -15.92 -8.52
CA TYR A 81 8.55 -15.97 -7.09
C TYR A 81 9.17 -14.69 -6.53
N GLU A 82 9.10 -13.59 -7.28
CA GLU A 82 9.66 -12.31 -6.87
C GLU A 82 8.81 -11.64 -5.80
N LEU A 83 9.47 -11.15 -4.76
CA LEU A 83 8.85 -10.40 -3.67
C LEU A 83 8.39 -9.03 -4.18
N LYS A 84 7.09 -8.79 -4.07
CA LYS A 84 6.43 -7.51 -4.40
C LYS A 84 6.20 -6.62 -3.17
N TYR A 85 6.07 -7.24 -2.00
CA TYR A 85 5.88 -6.58 -0.71
C TYR A 85 6.43 -7.45 0.40
N ILE A 86 6.98 -6.82 1.43
CA ILE A 86 7.36 -7.42 2.71
C ILE A 86 7.01 -6.45 3.84
N ASN A 87 6.48 -6.96 4.97
CA ASN A 87 6.26 -6.12 6.14
C ASN A 87 7.54 -5.99 6.99
N ALA A 88 7.54 -5.04 7.92
CA ALA A 88 8.71 -4.76 8.77
C ALA A 88 9.17 -5.98 9.59
N LYS A 89 8.25 -6.89 9.95
CA LYS A 89 8.59 -8.12 10.70
C LYS A 89 9.50 -9.08 9.94
N ILE A 90 9.41 -9.09 8.61
CA ILE A 90 10.30 -9.93 7.79
C ILE A 90 11.76 -9.49 7.91
N GLN A 91 12.03 -8.21 8.01
CA GLN A 91 13.40 -7.70 8.16
C GLN A 91 14.08 -8.18 9.44
N GLN A 92 13.32 -8.58 10.47
CA GLN A 92 13.86 -9.13 11.71
C GLN A 92 14.40 -10.56 11.53
N ILE A 93 13.80 -11.35 10.64
CA ILE A 93 14.20 -12.76 10.39
C ILE A 93 15.04 -12.92 9.12
N ALA A 94 14.90 -12.00 8.17
CA ALA A 94 15.59 -11.99 6.88
C ALA A 94 16.05 -10.56 6.54
N PRO A 95 17.09 -10.02 7.20
CA PRO A 95 17.52 -8.63 7.01
C PRO A 95 17.94 -8.30 5.56
N GLU A 96 18.42 -9.32 4.83
CA GLU A 96 18.85 -9.18 3.44
C GLU A 96 17.70 -9.25 2.43
N ALA A 97 16.48 -9.60 2.87
CA ALA A 97 15.32 -9.69 1.98
C ALA A 97 14.95 -8.31 1.40
N LYS A 98 14.85 -8.24 0.07
CA LYS A 98 14.51 -7.02 -0.67
C LYS A 98 13.46 -7.32 -1.73
N LEU A 99 12.70 -6.30 -2.10
CA LEU A 99 11.76 -6.38 -3.21
C LEU A 99 12.49 -6.77 -4.51
N GLY A 100 11.86 -7.61 -5.33
CA GLY A 100 12.44 -8.18 -6.55
C GLY A 100 13.30 -9.43 -6.34
N MET A 101 13.70 -9.77 -5.11
CA MET A 101 14.37 -11.04 -4.84
C MET A 101 13.39 -12.21 -4.93
N LYS A 102 13.90 -13.38 -5.29
CA LYS A 102 13.16 -14.64 -5.22
C LYS A 102 12.92 -15.05 -3.75
N CYS A 103 11.70 -15.38 -3.37
CA CYS A 103 11.35 -15.68 -1.97
C CYS A 103 12.19 -16.84 -1.38
N TYR A 104 12.42 -17.89 -2.17
CA TYR A 104 13.22 -19.04 -1.73
C TYR A 104 14.69 -18.68 -1.49
N ARG A 105 15.21 -17.66 -2.22
CA ARG A 105 16.56 -17.15 -1.95
C ARG A 105 16.60 -16.23 -0.74
N ALA A 106 15.61 -15.34 -0.63
CA ALA A 106 15.53 -14.39 0.47
C ALA A 106 15.33 -15.05 1.85
N PHE A 107 14.52 -16.12 1.90
CA PHE A 107 14.12 -16.71 3.19
C PHE A 107 14.83 -18.03 3.53
N TYR A 108 15.28 -18.77 2.54
CA TYR A 108 15.83 -20.12 2.72
C TYR A 108 17.25 -20.30 2.14
N ASN A 109 17.80 -19.23 1.53
CA ASN A 109 19.10 -19.26 0.83
C ASN A 109 19.22 -20.43 -0.17
N ARG A 110 18.15 -20.69 -0.93
CA ARG A 110 18.07 -21.75 -1.95
C ARG A 110 18.14 -21.15 -3.35
N ASP A 111 18.57 -21.92 -4.32
CA ASP A 111 18.60 -21.52 -5.73
C ASP A 111 17.39 -21.99 -6.52
N ILE A 112 16.56 -22.87 -5.94
CA ILE A 112 15.34 -23.43 -6.54
C ILE A 112 14.14 -23.24 -5.62
N PRO A 113 12.90 -23.18 -6.15
CA PRO A 113 11.68 -23.10 -5.36
C PRO A 113 11.54 -24.21 -4.34
N CYS A 114 10.84 -23.91 -3.23
CA CYS A 114 10.57 -24.87 -2.17
C CYS A 114 9.63 -25.98 -2.67
N GLU A 115 9.91 -27.24 -2.34
CA GLU A 115 9.04 -28.36 -2.68
C GLU A 115 7.66 -28.24 -2.05
N MET A 116 7.62 -27.88 -0.75
CA MET A 116 6.39 -27.60 -0.01
C MET A 116 6.09 -26.09 -0.05
N CYS A 117 5.89 -25.55 -1.23
CA CYS A 117 5.53 -24.15 -1.37
C CYS A 117 4.06 -23.91 -0.99
N PRO A 118 3.75 -22.92 -0.12
CA PRO A 118 2.37 -22.59 0.23
C PRO A 118 1.53 -22.24 -0.99
N MET A 119 2.14 -21.75 -2.07
CA MET A 119 1.44 -21.42 -3.31
C MET A 119 1.02 -22.61 -4.13
N ASN A 120 1.64 -23.79 -3.95
CA ASN A 120 1.36 -24.96 -4.76
C ASN A 120 -0.10 -25.43 -4.55
N GLY A 121 -0.87 -25.47 -5.65
CA GLY A 121 -2.25 -25.94 -5.63
C GLY A 121 -3.28 -25.01 -4.98
N ILE A 122 -2.94 -23.71 -4.79
CA ILE A 122 -3.96 -22.73 -4.41
C ILE A 122 -4.95 -22.57 -5.57
N LYS A 123 -6.22 -22.85 -5.30
CA LYS A 123 -7.33 -22.56 -6.24
C LYS A 123 -7.74 -21.10 -6.11
N GLU A 124 -8.29 -20.54 -7.18
CA GLU A 124 -8.97 -19.24 -7.10
C GLU A 124 -10.04 -19.28 -6.01
N ASP A 125 -10.15 -18.22 -5.22
CA ASP A 125 -11.09 -18.07 -4.10
C ASP A 125 -10.90 -19.00 -2.89
N LYS A 126 -9.75 -19.70 -2.77
CA LYS A 126 -9.47 -20.53 -1.59
C LYS A 126 -8.12 -20.16 -0.98
N ASN A 127 -8.13 -20.01 0.34
CA ASN A 127 -6.91 -19.92 1.13
C ASN A 127 -6.34 -21.32 1.35
N LYS A 128 -5.04 -21.41 1.44
CA LYS A 128 -4.33 -22.65 1.78
C LYS A 128 -3.46 -22.41 3.01
N THR A 129 -3.67 -23.21 4.04
CA THR A 129 -2.85 -23.19 5.25
C THR A 129 -1.95 -24.41 5.26
N ILE A 130 -0.65 -24.21 5.47
CA ILE A 130 0.33 -25.29 5.65
C ILE A 130 1.29 -24.96 6.78
N GLU A 131 1.80 -26.00 7.42
CA GLU A 131 2.92 -25.87 8.35
C GLU A 131 4.24 -26.03 7.60
N ILE A 132 5.19 -25.14 7.88
CA ILE A 132 6.50 -25.12 7.24
C ILE A 132 7.57 -25.05 8.32
N TYR A 133 8.58 -25.91 8.22
CA TYR A 133 9.79 -25.81 9.02
C TYR A 133 10.90 -25.14 8.20
N ASN A 134 11.51 -24.13 8.76
CA ASN A 134 12.68 -23.48 8.19
C ASN A 134 13.95 -23.92 8.95
N PRO A 135 14.78 -24.81 8.38
CA PRO A 135 15.98 -25.29 9.05
C PRO A 135 17.05 -24.22 9.24
N ALA A 136 17.08 -23.18 8.40
CA ALA A 136 18.06 -22.10 8.51
C ALA A 136 17.85 -21.23 9.75
N SER A 137 16.60 -21.05 10.19
CA SER A 137 16.23 -20.27 11.37
C SER A 137 15.75 -21.12 12.55
N ASN A 138 15.59 -22.42 12.37
CA ASN A 138 15.00 -23.36 13.34
C ASN A 138 13.58 -22.94 13.78
N ILE A 139 12.78 -22.45 12.84
CA ILE A 139 11.44 -21.94 13.11
C ILE A 139 10.38 -22.81 12.43
N TRP A 140 9.37 -23.21 13.21
CA TRP A 140 8.12 -23.72 12.70
C TRP A 140 7.16 -22.57 12.46
N SER A 141 6.57 -22.50 11.29
CA SER A 141 5.58 -21.50 10.96
C SER A 141 4.34 -22.12 10.34
N MET A 142 3.19 -21.53 10.65
CA MET A 142 1.93 -21.76 9.94
C MET A 142 1.79 -20.69 8.88
N ALA A 143 1.77 -21.09 7.62
CA ALA A 143 1.68 -20.19 6.46
C ALA A 143 0.29 -20.26 5.86
N ASP A 144 -0.39 -19.13 5.85
CA ASP A 144 -1.65 -18.90 5.16
C ASP A 144 -1.38 -18.21 3.82
N ALA A 145 -1.73 -18.85 2.74
CA ALA A 145 -1.51 -18.35 1.39
C ALA A 145 -2.84 -18.10 0.68
N SER A 146 -2.95 -16.94 0.03
CA SER A 146 -4.13 -16.48 -0.69
C SER A 146 -3.73 -15.90 -2.04
N ARG A 147 -4.53 -16.16 -3.08
CA ARG A 147 -4.41 -15.41 -4.34
C ARG A 147 -5.04 -14.04 -4.19
N ILE A 148 -4.36 -13.03 -4.65
CA ILE A 148 -4.83 -11.64 -4.64
C ILE A 148 -4.52 -10.96 -5.97
N ARG A 149 -5.15 -9.82 -6.21
CA ARG A 149 -4.74 -8.88 -7.26
C ARG A 149 -3.84 -7.81 -6.63
N TRP A 150 -2.61 -7.72 -7.10
CA TRP A 150 -1.65 -6.68 -6.69
C TRP A 150 -1.46 -5.71 -7.85
N GLY A 151 -2.10 -4.53 -7.75
CA GLY A 151 -2.30 -3.70 -8.94
C GLY A 151 -3.16 -4.45 -9.97
N ASN A 152 -2.66 -4.56 -11.19
CA ASN A 152 -3.34 -5.29 -12.27
C ASN A 152 -2.80 -6.71 -12.52
N GLN A 153 -1.94 -7.22 -11.64
CA GLN A 153 -1.28 -8.51 -11.79
C GLN A 153 -1.77 -9.51 -10.74
N ASP A 154 -1.77 -10.79 -11.09
CA ASP A 154 -1.99 -11.85 -10.12
C ASP A 154 -0.80 -11.93 -9.18
N ALA A 155 -1.08 -12.14 -7.91
CA ALA A 155 -0.08 -12.26 -6.87
C ALA A 155 -0.55 -13.24 -5.78
N CYS A 156 0.38 -13.66 -4.93
CA CYS A 156 0.07 -14.42 -3.73
C CYS A 156 0.46 -13.63 -2.49
N LEU A 157 -0.49 -13.45 -1.59
CA LEU A 157 -0.26 -12.98 -0.23
C LEU A 157 0.02 -14.19 0.65
N ILE A 158 1.10 -14.13 1.40
CA ILE A 158 1.43 -15.14 2.39
C ILE A 158 1.62 -14.48 3.75
N ALA A 159 0.91 -15.01 4.75
CA ALA A 159 1.06 -14.62 6.15
C ALA A 159 1.56 -15.82 6.95
N CYS A 160 2.72 -15.68 7.59
CA CYS A 160 3.33 -16.74 8.38
C CYS A 160 3.30 -16.38 9.87
N HIS A 161 2.80 -17.29 10.69
CA HIS A 161 2.80 -17.19 12.14
C HIS A 161 3.83 -18.16 12.72
N ASN A 162 4.63 -17.69 13.67
CA ASN A 162 5.55 -18.55 14.40
C ASN A 162 4.75 -19.50 15.32
N ILE A 163 4.94 -20.79 15.13
CA ILE A 163 4.31 -21.85 15.94
C ILE A 163 5.35 -22.76 16.62
N THR A 164 6.60 -22.30 16.73
CA THR A 164 7.70 -23.10 17.28
C THR A 164 7.40 -23.53 18.71
N ASP A 165 6.94 -22.63 19.57
CA ASP A 165 6.61 -22.94 20.97
C ASP A 165 5.49 -23.99 21.07
N LEU A 166 4.49 -23.94 20.20
CA LEU A 166 3.40 -24.92 20.14
C LEU A 166 3.87 -26.31 19.70
N LYS A 167 5.00 -26.41 19.02
CA LYS A 167 5.59 -27.68 18.59
C LYS A 167 6.55 -28.27 19.63
N THR A 168 7.20 -27.43 20.42
CA THR A 168 8.13 -27.87 21.46
C THR A 168 7.41 -28.33 22.72
N ASP A 169 6.26 -27.76 23.07
CA ASP A 169 5.47 -28.14 24.26
C ASP A 169 4.73 -29.48 24.10
N LYS A 170 4.76 -30.10 22.91
CA LYS A 170 4.12 -31.41 22.65
C LYS A 170 5.08 -32.60 22.64
N ASN A 171 6.35 -32.38 22.94
CA ASN A 171 7.35 -33.40 23.15
C ASN A 171 7.80 -33.42 24.62
#